data_7218a25f1ef9c20aca8160e6eefc3068
#
_entry.id   7218a25f1ef9c20aca8160e6eefc3068
#
_cell.length_a   1.000
_cell.length_b   1.000
_cell.length_c   1.000
_cell.angle_alpha   90.00
_cell.angle_beta   90.00
_cell.angle_gamma   90.00
#
_symmetry.space_group_name_H-M   'P 1'
#
loop_
_entity.id
_entity.type
_entity.pdbx_description
1 polymer ?
#
loop_
_entity_poly.entity_id
_entity_poly.type
_entity_poly.pdbx_seq_one_letter_code
_entity_poly.pdbx_strand_id
1 'polypeptide(L)'
;MFTFTLRKNVAMQQPTPHTGFVQQMPKLNNEFTDDVFLQDYLRTYFPADALKEITPDLEQFGKRTANEFMEWARDAEVNNPQLTQFNAWGHRVDEIKVSQGWLNLEKVAAEDGLVAIGYERKYGEHSRLYQFVKLYLYTPSSAIYTCPLAMTDGAARLIELFGNDFLKREVLTGLTSRNPSTFKTSGQWMTERTGGSDVSRSMTFAEPDGDDYILRGHKWFTSAITASVAFTLASTEQPEAGKRAPLSLFYLPIKNADGKLNGIEVEALKDKLGTRALPTAQLVLTGAKAKLVGEKGKGVRTIATLFNITRVYNTISAVSYIRRAYALSKAYSSIREAFGQKIENHLLHRKTLREMEMAYQGNTMLAFFLSRLLGKEECNTATESEKELLRFLTPVAKLYTAKQSIKYASEHIEVFGGLGYLEDSGIPAMLRDVQTLSIWEGTTNVLSLDMLRAAEKENGSQAFHAFATNLLSTCNLAETAAYKDALQKKANTLFAFIQSLKTAEERVAAARDVAFYVAELTIALLWLKFLQTNYCKANYANTLNYLLKYTMNESSLRSATELGLI
;
A
#
# COMPACT_ATOMS: atom_id res chain seq x y z
N MET A 1 -11.07 13.22 45.44
CA MET A 1 -12.09 14.23 45.81
C MET A 1 -11.85 15.46 44.90
N PHE A 2 -12.57 15.56 43.80
CA PHE A 2 -12.43 16.71 42.87
C PHE A 2 -13.46 17.75 43.24
N THR A 3 -13.01 18.90 43.73
CA THR A 3 -13.85 20.06 44.08
C THR A 3 -14.20 20.82 42.78
N PHE A 4 -15.45 20.74 42.37
CA PHE A 4 -16.02 21.59 41.32
C PHE A 4 -16.30 23.00 41.87
N THR A 5 -15.53 23.97 41.41
CA THR A 5 -15.84 25.38 41.66
C THR A 5 -16.89 25.84 40.66
N LEU A 6 -18.12 26.00 41.11
CA LEU A 6 -19.21 26.59 40.33
C LEU A 6 -18.89 28.06 39.95
N ARG A 7 -18.65 28.30 38.66
CA ARG A 7 -18.57 29.68 38.11
C ARG A 7 -19.97 30.27 37.96
N LYS A 8 -20.07 31.53 38.30
CA LYS A 8 -21.27 32.37 38.29
C LYS A 8 -22.04 32.31 36.97
N ASN A 9 -23.37 32.34 37.10
CA ASN A 9 -24.37 32.40 36.04
C ASN A 9 -24.03 33.43 34.95
N VAL A 10 -23.59 32.96 33.80
CA VAL A 10 -23.78 33.64 32.53
C VAL A 10 -25.17 33.24 32.07
N ALA A 11 -26.08 34.19 31.89
CA ALA A 11 -27.40 33.94 31.35
C ALA A 11 -27.23 33.26 29.99
N MET A 12 -27.55 31.95 29.88
CA MET A 12 -27.60 31.24 28.62
C MET A 12 -28.72 31.87 27.79
N GLN A 13 -28.35 32.65 26.76
CA GLN A 13 -29.29 32.93 25.68
C GLN A 13 -29.74 31.58 25.10
N GLN A 14 -31.05 31.33 25.07
CA GLN A 14 -31.57 30.14 24.45
C GLN A 14 -31.16 30.13 22.97
N PRO A 15 -30.47 29.10 22.48
CA PRO A 15 -30.05 29.05 21.08
C PRO A 15 -31.29 29.00 20.20
N THR A 16 -31.39 29.92 19.26
CA THR A 16 -32.37 29.79 18.16
C THR A 16 -31.90 28.64 17.23
N PRO A 17 -32.79 27.97 16.48
CA PRO A 17 -32.41 26.82 15.63
C PRO A 17 -31.28 27.07 14.62
N HIS A 18 -30.91 28.33 14.38
CA HIS A 18 -29.89 28.74 13.41
C HIS A 18 -28.63 29.40 14.01
N THR A 19 -28.52 29.49 15.34
CA THR A 19 -27.40 30.18 16.04
C THR A 19 -26.63 29.29 17.00
N GLY A 20 -26.67 27.97 16.81
CA GLY A 20 -25.91 27.00 17.60
C GLY A 20 -24.41 27.02 17.31
N PHE A 21 -23.63 26.43 18.20
CA PHE A 21 -22.19 26.19 17.98
C PHE A 21 -21.96 25.31 16.73
N VAL A 22 -21.07 25.76 15.84
CA VAL A 22 -20.63 25.02 14.66
C VAL A 22 -19.15 24.71 14.79
N GLN A 23 -18.81 23.42 14.79
CA GLN A 23 -17.41 22.97 14.77
C GLN A 23 -16.80 23.22 13.39
N GLN A 24 -15.68 23.95 13.35
CA GLN A 24 -14.94 24.10 12.10
C GLN A 24 -14.31 22.77 11.68
N MET A 25 -14.35 22.48 10.38
CA MET A 25 -13.66 21.35 9.79
C MET A 25 -12.14 21.58 9.81
N PRO A 26 -11.31 20.60 10.18
CA PRO A 26 -9.88 20.74 10.08
C PRO A 26 -9.46 20.88 8.60
N LYS A 27 -8.49 21.74 8.33
CA LYS A 27 -7.95 21.97 7.00
C LYS A 27 -6.49 21.54 6.94
N LEU A 28 -6.12 20.89 5.86
CA LEU A 28 -4.74 20.66 5.46
C LEU A 28 -4.36 21.73 4.43
N ASN A 29 -3.14 22.27 4.51
CA ASN A 29 -2.71 23.32 3.58
C ASN A 29 -1.93 22.72 2.40
N ASN A 30 -0.87 22.02 2.70
CA ASN A 30 -0.01 21.38 1.71
C ASN A 30 0.64 20.14 2.31
N GLU A 31 0.31 18.98 1.78
CA GLU A 31 0.74 17.71 2.37
C GLU A 31 2.24 17.42 2.23
N PHE A 32 2.94 18.13 1.35
CA PHE A 32 4.40 18.02 1.24
C PHE A 32 5.11 19.01 2.18
N THR A 33 4.75 20.30 2.15
CA THR A 33 5.44 21.30 2.97
C THR A 33 5.14 21.17 4.46
N ASP A 34 3.98 20.63 4.82
CA ASP A 34 3.58 20.39 6.20
C ASP A 34 4.19 19.09 6.78
N ASP A 35 4.75 18.21 5.93
CA ASP A 35 5.42 16.99 6.34
C ASP A 35 6.95 17.20 6.46
N VAL A 36 7.35 17.75 7.60
CA VAL A 36 8.76 18.05 7.88
C VAL A 36 9.62 16.79 7.87
N PHE A 37 9.09 15.66 8.36
CA PHE A 37 9.84 14.41 8.36
C PHE A 37 10.11 13.89 6.94
N LEU A 38 9.14 13.96 6.04
CA LEU A 38 9.33 13.62 4.63
C LEU A 38 10.43 14.44 3.98
N GLN A 39 10.45 15.77 4.23
CA GLN A 39 11.48 16.66 3.69
C GLN A 39 12.88 16.30 4.25
N ASP A 40 13.00 16.05 5.56
CA ASP A 40 14.27 15.65 6.18
C ASP A 40 14.75 14.28 5.67
N TYR A 41 13.81 13.34 5.41
CA TYR A 41 14.10 12.06 4.78
C TYR A 41 14.66 12.26 3.36
N LEU A 42 14.01 13.08 2.55
CA LEU A 42 14.47 13.36 1.18
C LEU A 42 15.83 14.07 1.16
N ARG A 43 16.07 15.05 2.04
CA ARG A 43 17.37 15.70 2.17
C ARG A 43 18.49 14.71 2.52
N THR A 44 18.15 13.64 3.24
CA THR A 44 19.11 12.61 3.65
C THR A 44 19.40 11.60 2.55
N TYR A 45 18.39 11.21 1.78
CA TYR A 45 18.48 10.02 0.92
C TYR A 45 18.26 10.29 -0.58
N PHE A 46 18.00 11.52 -0.96
CA PHE A 46 17.89 11.91 -2.37
C PHE A 46 19.08 12.80 -2.77
N PRO A 47 19.64 12.70 -3.99
CA PRO A 47 20.72 13.58 -4.44
C PRO A 47 20.28 15.05 -4.40
N ALA A 48 21.14 15.93 -3.86
CA ALA A 48 20.76 17.32 -3.56
C ALA A 48 20.29 18.11 -4.79
N ASP A 49 21.00 17.99 -5.93
CA ASP A 49 20.63 18.70 -7.17
C ASP A 49 19.29 18.19 -7.73
N ALA A 50 19.10 16.87 -7.74
CA ALA A 50 17.84 16.26 -8.18
C ALA A 50 16.70 16.60 -7.22
N LEU A 51 16.94 16.66 -5.90
CA LEU A 51 15.95 17.09 -4.92
C LEU A 51 15.49 18.54 -5.18
N LYS A 52 16.45 19.44 -5.47
CA LYS A 52 16.14 20.83 -5.82
C LYS A 52 15.24 20.92 -7.07
N GLU A 53 15.47 20.03 -8.05
CA GLU A 53 14.67 19.99 -9.28
C GLU A 53 13.25 19.51 -9.04
N ILE A 54 13.04 18.46 -8.21
CA ILE A 54 11.70 17.87 -7.97
C ILE A 54 10.89 18.60 -6.88
N THR A 55 11.53 19.41 -6.03
CA THR A 55 10.85 20.10 -4.92
C THR A 55 9.66 20.96 -5.37
N PRO A 56 9.77 21.81 -6.42
CA PRO A 56 8.63 22.61 -6.87
C PRO A 56 7.44 21.75 -7.34
N ASP A 57 7.69 20.62 -8.00
CA ASP A 57 6.64 19.66 -8.39
C ASP A 57 5.98 19.04 -7.16
N LEU A 58 6.76 18.61 -6.17
CA LEU A 58 6.22 18.03 -4.93
C LEU A 58 5.41 19.06 -4.11
N GLU A 59 5.83 20.32 -4.08
CA GLU A 59 5.09 21.42 -3.42
C GLU A 59 3.74 21.68 -4.11
N GLN A 60 3.75 21.78 -5.46
CA GLN A 60 2.52 21.94 -6.22
C GLN A 60 1.59 20.73 -6.04
N PHE A 61 2.13 19.53 -6.13
CA PHE A 61 1.39 18.29 -5.99
C PHE A 61 0.81 18.15 -4.58
N GLY A 62 1.60 18.42 -3.54
CA GLY A 62 1.15 18.39 -2.14
C GLY A 62 0.05 19.40 -1.82
N LYS A 63 0.02 20.57 -2.50
CA LYS A 63 -1.08 21.53 -2.41
C LYS A 63 -2.35 20.98 -3.07
N ARG A 64 -2.24 20.34 -4.22
CA ARG A 64 -3.37 19.75 -4.95
C ARG A 64 -3.98 18.58 -4.20
N THR A 65 -3.16 17.74 -3.56
CA THR A 65 -3.65 16.61 -2.74
C THR A 65 -4.42 17.05 -1.50
N ALA A 66 -4.11 18.21 -0.95
CA ALA A 66 -4.83 18.78 0.18
C ALA A 66 -6.15 19.49 -0.20
N ASN A 67 -6.42 19.71 -1.49
CA ASN A 67 -7.56 20.48 -1.99
C ASN A 67 -8.36 19.70 -3.04
N GLU A 68 -8.11 19.96 -4.33
CA GLU A 68 -8.94 19.44 -5.42
C GLU A 68 -9.03 17.91 -5.49
N PHE A 69 -7.94 17.19 -5.14
CA PHE A 69 -7.98 15.72 -5.16
C PHE A 69 -8.88 15.16 -4.05
N MET A 70 -8.93 15.81 -2.89
CA MET A 70 -9.88 15.44 -1.83
C MET A 70 -11.33 15.59 -2.27
N GLU A 71 -11.64 16.65 -3.03
CA GLU A 71 -12.99 16.88 -3.57
C GLU A 71 -13.37 15.79 -4.57
N TRP A 72 -12.45 15.44 -5.48
CA TRP A 72 -12.66 14.35 -6.45
C TRP A 72 -12.78 12.97 -5.78
N ALA A 73 -11.96 12.71 -4.77
CA ALA A 73 -12.05 11.47 -3.99
C ALA A 73 -13.40 11.37 -3.26
N ARG A 74 -13.89 12.48 -2.70
CA ARG A 74 -15.21 12.52 -2.05
C ARG A 74 -16.34 12.28 -3.06
N ASP A 75 -16.27 12.91 -4.25
CA ASP A 75 -17.22 12.64 -5.33
C ASP A 75 -17.23 11.15 -5.70
N ALA A 76 -16.04 10.53 -5.84
CA ALA A 76 -15.93 9.12 -6.19
C ALA A 76 -16.46 8.19 -5.08
N GLU A 77 -16.26 8.52 -3.80
CA GLU A 77 -16.76 7.73 -2.67
C GLU A 77 -18.29 7.81 -2.52
N VAL A 78 -18.88 8.96 -2.83
CA VAL A 78 -20.34 9.17 -2.74
C VAL A 78 -21.06 8.59 -3.97
N ASN A 79 -20.47 8.72 -5.15
CA ASN A 79 -21.03 8.26 -6.42
C ASN A 79 -20.39 6.94 -6.86
N ASN A 80 -20.74 5.87 -6.17
CA ASN A 80 -20.20 4.53 -6.42
C ASN A 80 -20.42 4.05 -7.87
N PRO A 81 -19.53 3.20 -8.41
CA PRO A 81 -19.69 2.59 -9.73
C PRO A 81 -21.04 1.89 -9.89
N GLN A 82 -21.67 2.08 -11.03
CA GLN A 82 -22.98 1.49 -11.36
C GLN A 82 -22.88 0.63 -12.62
N LEU A 83 -23.48 -0.56 -12.58
CA LEU A 83 -23.52 -1.50 -13.70
C LEU A 83 -24.91 -1.45 -14.36
N THR A 84 -24.92 -1.25 -15.68
CA THR A 84 -26.08 -1.46 -16.54
C THR A 84 -25.82 -2.70 -17.39
N GLN A 85 -26.45 -3.83 -17.05
CA GLN A 85 -26.23 -5.09 -17.78
C GLN A 85 -26.95 -5.14 -19.12
N PHE A 86 -28.19 -4.64 -19.17
CA PHE A 86 -29.03 -4.65 -20.37
C PHE A 86 -29.55 -3.25 -20.67
N ASN A 87 -29.59 -2.92 -21.95
CA ASN A 87 -30.27 -1.71 -22.39
C ASN A 87 -31.79 -1.90 -22.45
N ALA A 88 -32.54 -0.84 -22.78
CA ALA A 88 -34.00 -0.87 -22.87
C ALA A 88 -34.56 -1.88 -23.90
N TRP A 89 -33.73 -2.34 -24.83
CA TRP A 89 -34.13 -3.28 -25.88
C TRP A 89 -33.75 -4.74 -25.55
N GLY A 90 -33.24 -4.99 -24.32
CA GLY A 90 -32.83 -6.33 -23.87
C GLY A 90 -31.44 -6.77 -24.40
N HIS A 91 -30.69 -5.91 -25.07
CA HIS A 91 -29.32 -6.24 -25.46
C HIS A 91 -28.39 -6.10 -24.25
N ARG A 92 -27.52 -7.10 -24.05
CA ARG A 92 -26.49 -7.05 -23.04
C ARG A 92 -25.42 -6.02 -23.41
N VAL A 93 -25.14 -5.08 -22.51
CA VAL A 93 -24.18 -3.98 -22.72
C VAL A 93 -23.07 -3.98 -21.68
N ASP A 94 -23.35 -4.46 -20.48
CA ASP A 94 -22.41 -4.50 -19.33
C ASP A 94 -21.63 -3.18 -19.14
N GLU A 95 -22.33 -2.06 -19.23
CA GLU A 95 -21.76 -0.72 -19.11
C GLU A 95 -21.54 -0.39 -17.64
N ILE A 96 -20.32 0.00 -17.27
CA ILE A 96 -19.98 0.45 -15.93
C ILE A 96 -19.70 1.95 -15.95
N LYS A 97 -20.54 2.70 -15.27
CA LYS A 97 -20.41 4.14 -15.07
C LYS A 97 -19.70 4.42 -13.76
N VAL A 98 -18.65 5.24 -13.82
CA VAL A 98 -17.90 5.76 -12.66
C VAL A 98 -18.14 7.27 -12.52
N SER A 99 -17.80 7.84 -11.36
CA SER A 99 -17.96 9.28 -11.12
C SER A 99 -16.98 10.13 -11.91
N GLN A 100 -17.27 11.43 -12.04
CA GLN A 100 -16.33 12.36 -12.67
C GLN A 100 -15.06 12.54 -11.83
N GLY A 101 -15.17 12.51 -10.50
CA GLY A 101 -14.03 12.54 -9.60
C GLY A 101 -13.05 11.38 -9.85
N TRP A 102 -13.56 10.16 -10.06
CA TRP A 102 -12.74 9.00 -10.43
C TRP A 102 -11.98 9.21 -11.74
N LEU A 103 -12.65 9.75 -12.78
CA LEU A 103 -12.02 10.05 -14.07
C LEU A 103 -10.98 11.17 -13.97
N ASN A 104 -11.22 12.19 -13.13
CA ASN A 104 -10.26 13.24 -12.88
C ASN A 104 -9.00 12.73 -12.18
N LEU A 105 -9.17 11.79 -11.23
CA LEU A 105 -8.06 11.13 -10.54
C LEU A 105 -7.21 10.28 -11.50
N GLU A 106 -7.84 9.57 -12.44
CA GLU A 106 -7.14 8.86 -13.54
C GLU A 106 -6.32 9.82 -14.39
N LYS A 107 -6.94 10.90 -14.84
CA LYS A 107 -6.29 11.92 -15.68
C LYS A 107 -5.05 12.49 -15.01
N VAL A 108 -5.15 12.88 -13.76
CA VAL A 108 -4.03 13.41 -12.97
C VAL A 108 -2.94 12.37 -12.78
N ALA A 109 -3.30 11.11 -12.54
CA ALA A 109 -2.31 10.05 -12.39
C ALA A 109 -1.42 9.89 -13.63
N ALA A 110 -1.99 10.09 -14.83
CA ALA A 110 -1.23 10.15 -16.07
C ALA A 110 -0.37 11.43 -16.18
N GLU A 111 -0.97 12.60 -16.07
CA GLU A 111 -0.31 13.91 -16.24
C GLU A 111 0.87 14.08 -15.27
N ASP A 112 0.68 13.70 -14.03
CA ASP A 112 1.69 13.77 -12.96
C ASP A 112 2.67 12.58 -12.97
N GLY A 113 2.49 11.63 -13.91
CA GLY A 113 3.41 10.52 -14.16
C GLY A 113 3.53 9.53 -13.02
N LEU A 114 2.43 9.25 -12.28
CA LEU A 114 2.46 8.38 -11.10
C LEU A 114 2.91 6.93 -11.38
N VAL A 115 2.88 6.51 -12.66
CA VAL A 115 3.53 5.28 -13.13
C VAL A 115 4.79 5.61 -13.93
N ALA A 116 4.72 6.60 -14.83
CA ALA A 116 5.77 6.94 -15.78
C ALA A 116 7.13 7.20 -15.12
N ILE A 117 7.18 7.92 -14.00
CA ILE A 117 8.41 8.31 -13.28
C ILE A 117 9.32 7.10 -13.03
N GLY A 118 8.77 5.95 -12.64
CA GLY A 118 9.52 4.73 -12.36
C GLY A 118 10.19 4.13 -13.61
N TYR A 119 9.65 4.39 -14.80
CA TYR A 119 10.13 3.86 -16.08
C TYR A 119 10.96 4.86 -16.88
N GLU A 120 10.72 6.15 -16.74
CA GLU A 120 11.56 7.23 -17.29
C GLU A 120 12.98 7.19 -16.69
N ARG A 121 13.10 6.78 -15.44
CA ARG A 121 14.37 6.65 -14.70
C ARG A 121 15.27 7.88 -14.80
N LYS A 122 14.68 9.07 -14.91
CA LYS A 122 15.40 10.35 -15.04
C LYS A 122 16.41 10.57 -13.90
N TYR A 123 16.12 10.09 -12.70
CA TYR A 123 16.98 10.18 -11.51
C TYR A 123 17.62 8.83 -11.15
N GLY A 124 17.77 7.91 -12.12
CA GLY A 124 18.32 6.59 -11.90
C GLY A 124 17.56 5.82 -10.81
N GLU A 125 18.28 5.18 -9.90
CA GLU A 125 17.72 4.40 -8.79
C GLU A 125 16.81 5.21 -7.85
N HIS A 126 16.94 6.56 -7.84
CA HIS A 126 16.12 7.43 -7.01
C HIS A 126 14.73 7.72 -7.62
N SER A 127 14.50 7.38 -8.90
CA SER A 127 13.21 7.61 -9.57
C SER A 127 12.06 6.88 -8.87
N ARG A 128 12.29 5.66 -8.36
CA ARG A 128 11.27 4.95 -7.58
C ARG A 128 10.93 5.65 -6.25
N LEU A 129 11.91 6.20 -5.56
CA LEU A 129 11.63 6.99 -4.35
C LEU A 129 10.78 8.22 -4.69
N TYR A 130 11.11 8.97 -5.75
CA TYR A 130 10.32 10.11 -6.19
C TYR A 130 8.88 9.74 -6.54
N GLN A 131 8.68 8.68 -7.32
CA GLN A 131 7.36 8.14 -7.67
C GLN A 131 6.56 7.80 -6.41
N PHE A 132 7.17 7.05 -5.48
CA PHE A 132 6.49 6.61 -4.27
C PHE A 132 6.23 7.74 -3.28
N VAL A 133 7.00 8.81 -3.29
CA VAL A 133 6.68 10.05 -2.57
C VAL A 133 5.42 10.70 -3.14
N LYS A 134 5.28 10.80 -4.47
CA LYS A 134 4.03 11.29 -5.09
C LYS A 134 2.85 10.38 -4.75
N LEU A 135 3.00 9.07 -4.80
CA LEU A 135 1.95 8.12 -4.42
C LEU A 135 1.59 8.21 -2.93
N TYR A 136 2.57 8.45 -2.05
CA TYR A 136 2.35 8.68 -0.63
C TYR A 136 1.48 9.94 -0.38
N LEU A 137 1.71 11.01 -1.12
CA LEU A 137 0.88 12.21 -1.06
C LEU A 137 -0.51 11.99 -1.67
N TYR A 138 -0.58 11.26 -2.79
CA TYR A 138 -1.79 11.05 -3.58
C TYR A 138 -2.81 10.10 -2.92
N THR A 139 -2.36 9.00 -2.34
CA THR A 139 -3.21 7.88 -1.90
C THR A 139 -4.41 8.31 -1.03
N PRO A 140 -4.24 9.10 0.03
CA PRO A 140 -5.37 9.42 0.92
C PRO A 140 -6.41 10.35 0.29
N SER A 141 -6.07 10.97 -0.85
CA SER A 141 -6.94 11.86 -1.63
C SER A 141 -7.31 11.28 -2.99
N SER A 142 -7.30 9.96 -3.13
CA SER A 142 -7.47 9.29 -4.43
C SER A 142 -8.64 8.31 -4.50
N ALA A 143 -9.46 8.21 -3.44
CA ALA A 143 -10.49 7.17 -3.34
C ALA A 143 -9.94 5.77 -3.72
N ILE A 144 -8.67 5.50 -3.32
CA ILE A 144 -7.96 4.25 -3.65
C ILE A 144 -7.66 4.10 -5.17
N TYR A 145 -7.59 5.18 -5.95
CA TYR A 145 -7.15 5.07 -7.35
C TYR A 145 -5.73 4.50 -7.47
N THR A 146 -4.96 4.47 -6.39
CA THR A 146 -3.68 3.76 -6.31
C THR A 146 -3.78 2.25 -6.57
N CYS A 147 -4.95 1.63 -6.43
CA CYS A 147 -5.14 0.21 -6.77
C CYS A 147 -5.00 -0.05 -8.29
N PRO A 148 -5.72 0.63 -9.20
CA PRO A 148 -5.43 0.54 -10.64
C PRO A 148 -3.97 0.86 -10.97
N LEU A 149 -3.38 1.89 -10.34
CA LEU A 149 -1.98 2.28 -10.59
C LEU A 149 -0.99 1.19 -10.16
N ALA A 150 -1.23 0.51 -9.04
CA ALA A 150 -0.38 -0.60 -8.58
C ALA A 150 -0.37 -1.75 -9.59
N MET A 151 -1.55 -2.12 -10.11
CA MET A 151 -1.67 -3.16 -11.12
C MET A 151 -1.07 -2.72 -12.46
N THR A 152 -1.19 -1.43 -12.81
CA THR A 152 -0.62 -0.83 -14.03
C THR A 152 0.90 -0.84 -13.99
N ASP A 153 1.48 -0.40 -12.87
CA ASP A 153 2.93 -0.40 -12.66
C ASP A 153 3.49 -1.84 -12.65
N GLY A 154 2.83 -2.75 -11.92
CA GLY A 154 3.21 -4.16 -11.93
C GLY A 154 3.13 -4.81 -13.32
N ALA A 155 2.10 -4.47 -14.11
CA ALA A 155 1.96 -4.90 -15.48
C ALA A 155 3.05 -4.32 -16.40
N ALA A 156 3.40 -3.05 -16.21
CA ALA A 156 4.49 -2.41 -16.95
C ALA A 156 5.83 -3.12 -16.66
N ARG A 157 6.14 -3.42 -15.39
CA ARG A 157 7.35 -4.15 -15.02
C ARG A 157 7.38 -5.57 -15.59
N LEU A 158 6.24 -6.23 -15.56
CA LEU A 158 6.09 -7.57 -16.13
C LEU A 158 6.36 -7.57 -17.64
N ILE A 159 5.81 -6.59 -18.37
CA ILE A 159 6.06 -6.46 -19.82
C ILE A 159 7.52 -6.08 -20.10
N GLU A 160 8.11 -5.20 -19.32
CA GLU A 160 9.52 -4.83 -19.46
C GLU A 160 10.43 -6.07 -19.43
N LEU A 161 10.16 -7.01 -18.52
CA LEU A 161 10.97 -8.21 -18.32
C LEU A 161 10.61 -9.38 -19.23
N PHE A 162 9.33 -9.62 -19.50
CA PHE A 162 8.84 -10.83 -20.15
C PHE A 162 8.00 -10.57 -21.40
N GLY A 163 7.71 -9.32 -21.72
CA GLY A 163 6.90 -8.95 -22.86
C GLY A 163 7.63 -9.17 -24.19
N ASN A 164 6.87 -9.62 -25.19
CA ASN A 164 7.33 -9.62 -26.58
C ASN A 164 7.31 -8.21 -27.20
N ASP A 165 7.76 -8.06 -28.43
CA ASP A 165 7.85 -6.77 -29.13
C ASP A 165 6.51 -6.04 -29.22
N PHE A 166 5.40 -6.77 -29.44
CA PHE A 166 4.07 -6.19 -29.46
C PHE A 166 3.71 -5.58 -28.10
N LEU A 167 3.86 -6.34 -27.01
CA LEU A 167 3.55 -5.87 -25.67
C LEU A 167 4.42 -4.67 -25.27
N LYS A 168 5.70 -4.67 -25.63
CA LYS A 168 6.62 -3.56 -25.35
C LYS A 168 6.26 -2.30 -26.12
N ARG A 169 5.92 -2.39 -27.40
CA ARG A 169 5.61 -1.23 -28.22
C ARG A 169 4.20 -0.67 -28.01
N GLU A 170 3.19 -1.55 -27.91
CA GLU A 170 1.79 -1.14 -27.95
C GLU A 170 1.14 -1.04 -26.58
N VAL A 171 1.64 -1.79 -25.59
CA VAL A 171 1.03 -1.85 -24.27
C VAL A 171 1.86 -1.08 -23.25
N LEU A 172 3.15 -1.36 -23.12
CA LEU A 172 4.03 -0.70 -22.13
C LEU A 172 4.04 0.82 -22.30
N THR A 173 4.13 1.32 -23.54
CA THR A 173 4.09 2.77 -23.82
C THR A 173 2.79 3.41 -23.34
N GLY A 174 1.66 2.69 -23.44
CA GLY A 174 0.38 3.16 -22.89
C GLY A 174 0.34 3.13 -21.37
N LEU A 175 0.82 2.05 -20.74
CA LEU A 175 0.83 1.91 -19.27
C LEU A 175 1.74 2.97 -18.59
N THR A 176 2.74 3.47 -19.29
CA THR A 176 3.71 4.48 -18.79
C THR A 176 3.51 5.86 -19.43
N SER A 177 2.37 6.09 -20.09
CA SER A 177 2.09 7.37 -20.74
C SER A 177 1.77 8.47 -19.72
N ARG A 178 2.27 9.69 -19.98
CA ARG A 178 1.85 10.91 -19.27
C ARG A 178 0.67 11.62 -19.95
N ASN A 179 0.32 11.21 -21.15
CA ASN A 179 -0.82 11.79 -21.88
C ASN A 179 -2.10 11.02 -21.52
N PRO A 180 -3.10 11.67 -20.88
CA PRO A 180 -4.35 11.03 -20.50
C PRO A 180 -5.09 10.34 -21.65
N SER A 181 -4.97 10.84 -22.88
CA SER A 181 -5.65 10.25 -24.03
C SER A 181 -5.04 8.92 -24.51
N THR A 182 -3.79 8.64 -24.14
CA THR A 182 -3.07 7.41 -24.49
C THR A 182 -2.72 6.56 -23.28
N PHE A 183 -2.95 7.09 -22.08
CA PHE A 183 -2.72 6.36 -20.84
C PHE A 183 -3.64 5.15 -20.75
N LYS A 184 -3.04 4.01 -20.45
CA LYS A 184 -3.73 2.73 -20.24
C LYS A 184 -3.55 2.28 -18.79
N THR A 185 -4.61 1.78 -18.20
CA THR A 185 -4.56 1.11 -16.90
C THR A 185 -4.70 -0.40 -17.06
N SER A 186 -4.24 -1.14 -16.07
CA SER A 186 -4.29 -2.61 -16.04
C SER A 186 -5.10 -3.14 -14.88
N GLY A 187 -5.88 -4.18 -15.13
CA GLY A 187 -6.42 -5.07 -14.10
C GLY A 187 -5.48 -6.25 -13.84
N GLN A 188 -5.67 -6.90 -12.68
CA GLN A 188 -4.98 -8.13 -12.28
C GLN A 188 -6.04 -9.12 -11.79
N TRP A 189 -6.37 -10.12 -12.62
CA TRP A 189 -7.54 -10.97 -12.41
C TRP A 189 -7.16 -12.42 -12.12
N MET A 190 -6.61 -12.66 -10.92
CA MET A 190 -6.14 -14.00 -10.51
C MET A 190 -7.19 -14.78 -9.74
N THR A 191 -7.98 -14.08 -8.90
CA THR A 191 -8.92 -14.71 -7.98
C THR A 191 -10.12 -15.30 -8.71
N GLU A 192 -10.47 -16.52 -8.35
CA GLU A 192 -11.68 -17.24 -8.78
C GLU A 192 -12.56 -17.60 -7.57
N ARG A 193 -13.72 -18.22 -7.80
CA ARG A 193 -14.59 -18.70 -6.70
C ARG A 193 -13.90 -19.72 -5.79
N THR A 194 -12.91 -20.44 -6.30
CA THR A 194 -12.09 -21.39 -5.55
C THR A 194 -11.10 -20.72 -4.58
N GLY A 195 -10.87 -19.40 -4.70
CA GLY A 195 -10.02 -18.59 -3.81
C GLY A 195 -8.95 -17.80 -4.55
N GLY A 196 -8.28 -16.91 -3.83
CA GLY A 196 -7.20 -16.06 -4.34
C GLY A 196 -5.83 -16.35 -3.72
N SER A 197 -5.78 -16.86 -2.47
CA SER A 197 -4.52 -17.19 -1.80
C SER A 197 -3.83 -18.41 -2.39
N ASP A 198 -4.58 -19.38 -2.89
CA ASP A 198 -4.08 -20.55 -3.61
C ASP A 198 -4.57 -20.53 -5.07
N VAL A 199 -3.86 -19.78 -5.91
CA VAL A 199 -4.17 -19.64 -7.34
C VAL A 199 -4.00 -20.96 -8.12
N SER A 200 -3.32 -21.95 -7.57
CA SER A 200 -3.12 -23.25 -8.22
C SER A 200 -4.43 -24.04 -8.44
N ARG A 201 -5.53 -23.58 -7.83
CA ARG A 201 -6.87 -24.12 -8.01
C ARG A 201 -7.69 -23.39 -9.07
N SER A 202 -7.05 -22.52 -9.87
CA SER A 202 -7.71 -21.82 -10.97
C SER A 202 -8.31 -22.81 -11.99
N MET A 203 -9.53 -22.52 -12.41
CA MET A 203 -10.31 -23.33 -13.36
C MET A 203 -10.42 -22.65 -14.73
N THR A 204 -9.92 -21.43 -14.89
CA THR A 204 -9.91 -20.74 -16.18
C THR A 204 -9.03 -21.51 -17.16
N PHE A 205 -9.59 -21.77 -18.35
CA PHE A 205 -8.94 -22.53 -19.43
C PHE A 205 -8.66 -21.64 -20.63
N ALA A 206 -7.53 -21.85 -21.28
CA ALA A 206 -7.08 -21.14 -22.47
C ALA A 206 -6.91 -22.11 -23.65
N GLU A 207 -7.76 -21.97 -24.67
CA GLU A 207 -7.72 -22.73 -25.91
C GLU A 207 -6.83 -22.01 -26.92
N PRO A 208 -5.91 -22.68 -27.64
CA PRO A 208 -5.13 -22.06 -28.71
C PRO A 208 -6.05 -21.57 -29.86
N ASP A 209 -5.75 -20.37 -30.39
CA ASP A 209 -6.42 -19.76 -31.55
C ASP A 209 -5.36 -19.08 -32.45
N GLY A 210 -4.68 -19.87 -33.28
CA GLY A 210 -3.51 -19.43 -34.04
C GLY A 210 -2.35 -19.04 -33.09
N ASP A 211 -1.91 -17.78 -33.20
CA ASP A 211 -0.87 -17.21 -32.31
C ASP A 211 -1.44 -16.67 -30.99
N ASP A 212 -2.76 -16.66 -30.85
CA ASP A 212 -3.49 -16.16 -29.69
C ASP A 212 -4.14 -17.31 -28.90
N TYR A 213 -4.92 -16.96 -27.91
CA TYR A 213 -5.68 -17.88 -27.06
C TYR A 213 -7.08 -17.35 -26.81
N ILE A 214 -8.04 -18.25 -26.63
CA ILE A 214 -9.41 -17.97 -26.22
C ILE A 214 -9.58 -18.43 -24.77
N LEU A 215 -9.87 -17.49 -23.86
CA LEU A 215 -10.04 -17.78 -22.43
C LEU A 215 -11.50 -18.00 -22.09
N ARG A 216 -11.77 -19.06 -21.30
CA ARG A 216 -13.09 -19.37 -20.71
C ARG A 216 -12.96 -19.66 -19.22
N GLY A 217 -13.85 -19.10 -18.40
CA GLY A 217 -13.84 -19.32 -16.96
C GLY A 217 -14.48 -18.19 -16.18
N HIS A 218 -14.46 -18.28 -14.85
CA HIS A 218 -15.03 -17.27 -13.95
C HIS A 218 -13.91 -16.54 -13.21
N LYS A 219 -14.06 -15.23 -13.07
CA LYS A 219 -13.21 -14.41 -12.20
C LYS A 219 -14.04 -13.73 -11.13
N TRP A 220 -13.51 -13.63 -9.90
CA TRP A 220 -14.34 -13.33 -8.73
C TRP A 220 -14.12 -11.94 -8.11
N PHE A 221 -12.90 -11.48 -7.96
CA PHE A 221 -12.53 -10.14 -7.50
C PHE A 221 -11.71 -9.44 -8.57
N THR A 222 -12.37 -8.98 -9.63
CA THR A 222 -11.73 -8.28 -10.74
C THR A 222 -11.79 -6.77 -10.51
N SER A 223 -10.83 -6.26 -9.73
CA SER A 223 -10.69 -4.83 -9.51
C SER A 223 -10.23 -4.12 -10.79
N ALA A 224 -10.58 -2.84 -10.91
CA ALA A 224 -10.36 -2.03 -12.11
C ALA A 224 -10.92 -2.69 -13.39
N ILE A 225 -12.16 -3.19 -13.32
CA ILE A 225 -12.84 -3.73 -14.51
C ILE A 225 -12.98 -2.70 -15.65
N THR A 226 -12.90 -1.42 -15.33
CA THR A 226 -12.90 -0.31 -16.32
C THR A 226 -11.54 -0.01 -16.91
N ALA A 227 -10.47 -0.75 -16.54
CA ALA A 227 -9.14 -0.59 -17.09
C ALA A 227 -9.10 -0.94 -18.61
N SER A 228 -8.00 -0.58 -19.26
CA SER A 228 -7.81 -0.86 -20.69
C SER A 228 -7.46 -2.32 -20.95
N VAL A 229 -6.66 -2.90 -20.06
CA VAL A 229 -6.11 -4.26 -20.21
C VAL A 229 -6.17 -5.01 -18.88
N ALA A 230 -5.99 -6.34 -18.92
CA ALA A 230 -5.82 -7.15 -17.73
C ALA A 230 -4.78 -8.24 -17.93
N PHE A 231 -4.18 -8.68 -16.82
CA PHE A 231 -3.37 -9.89 -16.76
C PHE A 231 -4.08 -10.94 -15.92
N THR A 232 -4.07 -12.18 -16.40
CA THR A 232 -4.78 -13.29 -15.74
C THR A 232 -4.03 -14.61 -15.90
N LEU A 233 -4.31 -15.56 -15.00
CA LEU A 233 -3.82 -16.93 -15.09
C LEU A 233 -4.91 -17.83 -15.68
N ALA A 234 -4.48 -18.74 -16.55
CA ALA A 234 -5.30 -19.82 -17.09
C ALA A 234 -4.45 -21.05 -17.37
N SER A 235 -5.06 -22.24 -17.37
CA SER A 235 -4.40 -23.46 -17.84
C SER A 235 -4.61 -23.63 -19.34
N THR A 236 -3.59 -24.16 -20.01
CA THR A 236 -3.65 -24.59 -21.42
C THR A 236 -3.80 -26.10 -21.56
N GLU A 237 -3.90 -26.82 -20.44
CA GLU A 237 -3.96 -28.28 -20.36
C GLU A 237 -5.07 -28.70 -19.42
N GLN A 238 -5.77 -29.78 -19.76
CA GLN A 238 -6.71 -30.38 -18.83
C GLN A 238 -5.94 -31.03 -17.67
N PRO A 239 -6.40 -30.84 -16.41
CA PRO A 239 -5.73 -31.48 -15.29
C PRO A 239 -5.82 -33.02 -15.40
N GLU A 240 -4.72 -33.69 -15.26
CA GLU A 240 -4.72 -35.14 -15.04
C GLU A 240 -5.39 -35.46 -13.70
N ALA A 241 -6.00 -36.64 -13.60
CA ALA A 241 -6.67 -37.09 -12.39
C ALA A 241 -5.72 -36.98 -11.16
N GLY A 242 -6.12 -36.21 -10.16
CA GLY A 242 -5.36 -35.99 -8.93
C GLY A 242 -4.17 -35.00 -9.04
N LYS A 243 -3.92 -34.41 -10.21
CA LYS A 243 -2.88 -33.41 -10.42
C LYS A 243 -3.47 -32.04 -10.74
N ARG A 244 -2.71 -31.00 -10.48
CA ARG A 244 -3.05 -29.61 -10.86
C ARG A 244 -2.43 -29.30 -12.21
N ALA A 245 -3.21 -28.67 -13.10
CA ALA A 245 -2.69 -28.23 -14.38
C ALA A 245 -1.76 -27.02 -14.20
N PRO A 246 -0.63 -26.94 -14.94
CA PRO A 246 0.24 -25.78 -14.89
C PRO A 246 -0.48 -24.54 -15.43
N LEU A 247 -0.28 -23.41 -14.76
CA LEU A 247 -0.88 -22.13 -15.14
C LEU A 247 0.08 -21.30 -15.99
N SER A 248 -0.44 -20.74 -17.06
CA SER A 248 0.22 -19.77 -17.92
C SER A 248 -0.33 -18.37 -17.66
N LEU A 249 0.47 -17.34 -17.92
CA LEU A 249 0.05 -15.95 -17.78
C LEU A 249 -0.42 -15.39 -19.12
N PHE A 250 -1.53 -14.70 -19.11
CA PHE A 250 -2.13 -14.11 -20.30
C PHE A 250 -2.37 -12.61 -20.13
N TYR A 251 -2.07 -11.86 -21.16
CA TYR A 251 -2.53 -10.50 -21.41
C TYR A 251 -3.84 -10.56 -22.18
N LEU A 252 -4.81 -9.75 -21.79
CA LEU A 252 -6.04 -9.53 -22.58
C LEU A 252 -6.44 -8.06 -22.58
N PRO A 253 -6.83 -7.49 -23.75
CA PRO A 253 -7.54 -6.22 -23.79
C PRO A 253 -8.94 -6.43 -23.20
N ILE A 254 -9.40 -5.50 -22.38
CA ILE A 254 -10.75 -5.62 -21.77
C ILE A 254 -11.83 -5.31 -22.82
N LYS A 255 -11.53 -4.42 -23.74
CA LYS A 255 -12.39 -4.11 -24.90
C LYS A 255 -11.70 -4.49 -26.19
N ASN A 256 -12.50 -4.93 -27.17
CA ASN A 256 -12.04 -5.14 -28.55
C ASN A 256 -11.97 -3.81 -29.33
N ALA A 257 -11.60 -3.87 -30.61
CA ALA A 257 -11.49 -2.70 -31.47
C ALA A 257 -12.82 -1.93 -31.67
N ASP A 258 -13.96 -2.61 -31.53
CA ASP A 258 -15.29 -2.02 -31.66
C ASP A 258 -15.77 -1.36 -30.35
N GLY A 259 -14.92 -1.32 -29.31
CA GLY A 259 -15.25 -0.76 -28.01
C GLY A 259 -16.13 -1.65 -27.12
N LYS A 260 -16.50 -2.85 -27.57
CA LYS A 260 -17.28 -3.84 -26.81
C LYS A 260 -16.35 -4.66 -25.92
N LEU A 261 -16.90 -5.22 -24.84
CA LEU A 261 -16.16 -6.15 -23.98
C LEU A 261 -15.67 -7.37 -24.78
N ASN A 262 -14.42 -7.74 -24.57
CA ASN A 262 -13.70 -8.78 -25.29
C ASN A 262 -14.07 -10.17 -24.74
N GLY A 263 -15.23 -10.71 -25.11
CA GLY A 263 -15.69 -12.02 -24.60
C GLY A 263 -15.80 -12.05 -23.07
N ILE A 264 -16.19 -10.94 -22.47
CA ILE A 264 -16.34 -10.77 -21.02
C ILE A 264 -17.80 -10.42 -20.74
N GLU A 265 -18.40 -11.11 -19.78
CA GLU A 265 -19.71 -10.79 -19.25
C GLU A 265 -19.60 -10.43 -17.76
N VAL A 266 -20.13 -9.25 -17.39
CA VAL A 266 -20.09 -8.80 -15.99
C VAL A 266 -21.35 -9.32 -15.28
N GLU A 267 -21.15 -10.19 -14.29
CA GLU A 267 -22.28 -10.76 -13.52
C GLU A 267 -22.80 -9.75 -12.48
N ALA A 268 -21.90 -9.08 -11.76
CA ALA A 268 -22.25 -8.06 -10.76
C ALA A 268 -21.02 -7.24 -10.36
N LEU A 269 -21.23 -6.04 -9.84
CA LEU A 269 -20.25 -5.33 -9.02
C LEU A 269 -20.34 -5.80 -7.57
N LYS A 270 -19.19 -5.82 -6.88
CA LYS A 270 -19.13 -6.22 -5.48
C LYS A 270 -19.59 -5.08 -4.56
N ASP A 271 -20.54 -5.35 -3.69
CA ASP A 271 -20.81 -4.51 -2.53
C ASP A 271 -19.74 -4.76 -1.46
N LYS A 272 -18.94 -3.74 -1.15
CA LYS A 272 -17.73 -3.85 -0.35
C LYS A 272 -17.80 -3.00 0.91
N LEU A 273 -17.08 -3.41 1.95
CA LEU A 273 -16.91 -2.63 3.17
C LEU A 273 -16.29 -1.25 2.88
N GLY A 274 -15.18 -1.23 2.17
CA GLY A 274 -14.42 -0.04 1.76
C GLY A 274 -14.00 -0.13 0.30
N THR A 275 -13.17 0.82 -0.15
CA THR A 275 -12.73 0.93 -1.55
C THR A 275 -13.92 0.99 -2.52
N ARG A 276 -15.00 1.66 -2.10
CA ARG A 276 -16.29 1.62 -2.80
C ARG A 276 -16.24 2.27 -4.17
N ALA A 277 -15.43 3.31 -4.33
CA ALA A 277 -15.21 3.98 -5.60
C ALA A 277 -14.52 3.10 -6.67
N LEU A 278 -13.74 2.09 -6.24
CA LEU A 278 -13.05 1.17 -7.13
C LEU A 278 -14.03 0.15 -7.72
N PRO A 279 -14.30 0.14 -9.05
CA PRO A 279 -15.15 -0.86 -9.66
C PRO A 279 -14.50 -2.24 -9.57
N THR A 280 -15.14 -3.15 -8.82
CA THR A 280 -14.69 -4.52 -8.62
C THR A 280 -15.83 -5.47 -8.99
N ALA A 281 -15.61 -6.32 -9.99
CA ALA A 281 -16.63 -7.18 -10.53
C ALA A 281 -16.41 -8.66 -10.21
N GLN A 282 -17.48 -9.43 -10.33
CA GLN A 282 -17.43 -10.84 -10.71
C GLN A 282 -17.80 -10.94 -12.18
N LEU A 283 -17.10 -11.77 -12.92
CA LEU A 283 -17.29 -11.89 -14.37
C LEU A 283 -17.07 -13.30 -14.90
N VAL A 284 -17.57 -13.52 -16.11
CA VAL A 284 -17.35 -14.73 -16.90
C VAL A 284 -16.57 -14.36 -18.15
N LEU A 285 -15.52 -15.11 -18.43
CA LEU A 285 -14.82 -15.11 -19.70
C LEU A 285 -15.54 -16.12 -20.61
N THR A 286 -16.27 -15.63 -21.61
CA THR A 286 -17.09 -16.45 -22.52
C THR A 286 -16.40 -16.72 -23.85
N GLY A 287 -15.14 -16.31 -23.96
CA GLY A 287 -14.31 -16.43 -25.18
C GLY A 287 -13.41 -15.21 -25.33
N ALA A 288 -12.75 -14.78 -24.25
CA ALA A 288 -11.88 -13.61 -24.27
C ALA A 288 -10.59 -13.90 -25.05
N LYS A 289 -10.32 -13.10 -26.08
CA LYS A 289 -9.05 -13.19 -26.85
C LYS A 289 -7.89 -12.67 -26.01
N ALA A 290 -6.81 -13.45 -25.95
CA ALA A 290 -5.67 -13.17 -25.09
C ALA A 290 -4.36 -13.61 -25.74
N LYS A 291 -3.24 -13.04 -25.26
CA LYS A 291 -1.88 -13.40 -25.68
C LYS A 291 -1.10 -13.98 -24.52
N LEU A 292 -0.34 -15.03 -24.78
CA LEU A 292 0.57 -15.62 -23.81
C LEU A 292 1.68 -14.61 -23.44
N VAL A 293 2.02 -14.55 -22.14
CA VAL A 293 3.11 -13.72 -21.62
C VAL A 293 4.14 -14.60 -20.94
N GLY A 294 5.39 -14.54 -21.41
CA GLY A 294 6.46 -15.41 -20.93
C GLY A 294 6.29 -16.86 -21.41
N GLU A 295 6.69 -17.81 -20.58
CA GLU A 295 6.70 -19.23 -20.93
C GLU A 295 5.40 -19.93 -20.50
N LYS A 296 4.91 -20.84 -21.38
CA LYS A 296 3.77 -21.72 -21.07
C LYS A 296 4.03 -22.54 -19.80
N GLY A 297 3.05 -22.61 -18.91
CA GLY A 297 3.11 -23.34 -17.66
C GLY A 297 3.91 -22.67 -16.52
N LYS A 298 4.53 -21.50 -16.77
CA LYS A 298 5.30 -20.75 -15.75
C LYS A 298 4.62 -19.47 -15.29
N GLY A 299 3.32 -19.33 -15.50
CA GLY A 299 2.57 -18.11 -15.22
C GLY A 299 2.63 -17.64 -13.77
N VAL A 300 2.60 -18.56 -12.80
CA VAL A 300 2.69 -18.21 -11.36
C VAL A 300 4.06 -17.58 -11.02
N ARG A 301 5.14 -18.07 -11.61
CA ARG A 301 6.47 -17.49 -11.43
C ARG A 301 6.58 -16.11 -12.09
N THR A 302 6.04 -16.00 -13.30
CA THR A 302 6.08 -14.74 -14.08
C THR A 302 5.29 -13.64 -13.38
N ILE A 303 4.08 -13.93 -12.86
CA ILE A 303 3.23 -12.95 -12.19
C ILE A 303 3.78 -12.51 -10.81
N ALA A 304 4.70 -13.27 -10.20
CA ALA A 304 5.30 -12.90 -8.91
C ALA A 304 6.01 -11.54 -8.97
N THR A 305 6.56 -11.16 -10.13
CA THR A 305 7.16 -9.83 -10.36
C THR A 305 6.15 -8.71 -10.15
N LEU A 306 4.93 -8.88 -10.67
CA LEU A 306 3.85 -7.92 -10.47
C LEU A 306 3.47 -7.81 -8.98
N PHE A 307 3.41 -8.93 -8.26
CA PHE A 307 3.09 -8.93 -6.83
C PHE A 307 4.11 -8.17 -5.98
N ASN A 308 5.38 -8.17 -6.34
CA ASN A 308 6.39 -7.40 -5.61
C ASN A 308 6.10 -5.89 -5.71
N ILE A 309 5.77 -5.39 -6.89
CA ILE A 309 5.40 -3.98 -7.12
C ILE A 309 4.13 -3.63 -6.32
N THR A 310 3.07 -4.43 -6.46
CA THR A 310 1.78 -4.14 -5.80
C THR A 310 1.88 -4.20 -4.28
N ARG A 311 2.77 -5.01 -3.71
CA ARG A 311 3.06 -5.05 -2.27
C ARG A 311 3.78 -3.80 -1.79
N VAL A 312 4.70 -3.24 -2.57
CA VAL A 312 5.32 -1.94 -2.25
C VAL A 312 4.27 -0.82 -2.32
N TYR A 313 3.43 -0.79 -3.34
CA TYR A 313 2.28 0.14 -3.40
C TYR A 313 1.37 0.02 -2.18
N ASN A 314 1.05 -1.19 -1.76
CA ASN A 314 0.24 -1.43 -0.56
C ASN A 314 0.91 -0.89 0.71
N THR A 315 2.24 -1.07 0.82
CA THR A 315 3.05 -0.53 1.93
C THR A 315 2.98 1.01 1.93
N ILE A 316 3.19 1.65 0.79
CA ILE A 316 3.09 3.11 0.63
C ILE A 316 1.67 3.60 0.96
N SER A 317 0.65 2.92 0.46
CA SER A 317 -0.75 3.26 0.75
C SER A 317 -1.04 3.20 2.26
N ALA A 318 -0.57 2.16 2.93
CA ALA A 318 -0.76 2.01 4.38
C ALA A 318 -0.14 3.16 5.17
N VAL A 319 1.12 3.50 4.87
CA VAL A 319 1.83 4.56 5.62
C VAL A 319 1.27 5.95 5.31
N SER A 320 0.77 6.18 4.10
CA SER A 320 0.13 7.45 3.72
C SER A 320 -1.18 7.69 4.49
N TYR A 321 -1.96 6.64 4.73
CA TYR A 321 -3.15 6.74 5.58
C TYR A 321 -2.81 6.98 7.06
N ILE A 322 -1.74 6.36 7.59
CA ILE A 322 -1.27 6.66 8.96
C ILE A 322 -0.89 8.14 9.08
N ARG A 323 -0.15 8.65 8.11
CA ARG A 323 0.25 10.07 8.06
C ARG A 323 -0.96 11.01 7.96
N ARG A 324 -1.92 10.72 7.07
CA ARG A 324 -3.15 11.52 6.93
C ARG A 324 -3.98 11.50 8.22
N ALA A 325 -4.12 10.36 8.86
CA ALA A 325 -4.78 10.22 10.15
C ALA A 325 -4.13 11.12 11.21
N TYR A 326 -2.79 11.10 11.33
CA TYR A 326 -2.07 12.00 12.21
C TYR A 326 -2.27 13.47 11.87
N ALA A 327 -2.12 13.87 10.61
CA ALA A 327 -2.22 15.26 10.16
C ALA A 327 -3.60 15.86 10.44
N LEU A 328 -4.67 15.14 10.13
CA LEU A 328 -6.04 15.57 10.41
C LEU A 328 -6.33 15.59 11.92
N SER A 329 -5.88 14.59 12.68
CA SER A 329 -6.01 14.54 14.14
C SER A 329 -5.33 15.75 14.80
N LYS A 330 -4.12 16.08 14.36
CA LYS A 330 -3.38 17.26 14.84
C LYS A 330 -4.10 18.57 14.49
N ALA A 331 -4.54 18.71 13.24
CA ALA A 331 -5.29 19.89 12.80
C ALA A 331 -6.61 20.06 13.57
N TYR A 332 -7.36 18.98 13.79
CA TYR A 332 -8.58 19.02 14.59
C TYR A 332 -8.29 19.40 16.04
N SER A 333 -7.23 18.87 16.62
CA SER A 333 -6.85 19.11 18.02
C SER A 333 -6.51 20.57 18.30
N SER A 334 -6.04 21.31 17.30
CA SER A 334 -5.71 22.73 17.41
C SER A 334 -6.91 23.68 17.34
N ILE A 335 -8.08 23.18 16.90
CA ILE A 335 -9.30 23.97 16.75
C ILE A 335 -10.44 23.53 17.68
N ARG A 336 -10.43 22.27 18.14
CA ARG A 336 -11.46 21.72 19.03
C ARG A 336 -11.19 22.10 20.47
N GLU A 337 -12.21 22.64 21.14
CA GLU A 337 -12.17 22.93 22.58
C GLU A 337 -13.04 21.94 23.37
N ALA A 338 -12.51 21.46 24.48
CA ALA A 338 -13.22 20.67 25.46
C ALA A 338 -12.60 20.90 26.85
N PHE A 339 -13.42 20.82 27.89
CA PHE A 339 -12.98 21.04 29.28
C PHE A 339 -12.20 22.34 29.50
N GLY A 340 -12.64 23.41 28.79
CA GLY A 340 -12.14 24.78 28.97
C GLY A 340 -10.84 25.12 28.24
N GLN A 341 -10.32 24.23 27.37
CA GLN A 341 -9.14 24.50 26.54
C GLN A 341 -9.16 23.68 25.25
N LYS A 342 -8.27 24.02 24.31
CA LYS A 342 -8.05 23.19 23.10
C LYS A 342 -7.60 21.79 23.49
N ILE A 343 -8.08 20.77 22.76
CA ILE A 343 -7.78 19.38 23.12
C ILE A 343 -6.28 19.07 22.96
N GLU A 344 -5.54 19.75 22.09
CA GLU A 344 -4.08 19.63 21.97
C GLU A 344 -3.31 20.00 23.26
N ASN A 345 -3.93 20.74 24.20
CA ASN A 345 -3.31 21.14 25.45
C ASN A 345 -3.49 20.09 26.58
N HIS A 346 -4.36 19.08 26.40
CA HIS A 346 -4.52 18.00 27.36
C HIS A 346 -3.36 16.99 27.25
N LEU A 347 -2.68 16.73 28.34
CA LEU A 347 -1.47 15.87 28.37
C LEU A 347 -1.73 14.46 27.81
N LEU A 348 -2.86 13.84 28.16
CA LEU A 348 -3.20 12.50 27.66
C LEU A 348 -3.42 12.52 26.14
N HIS A 349 -4.12 13.53 25.63
CA HIS A 349 -4.36 13.68 24.19
C HIS A 349 -3.04 13.95 23.43
N ARG A 350 -2.16 14.78 23.98
CA ARG A 350 -0.80 15.00 23.42
C ARG A 350 0.01 13.71 23.35
N LYS A 351 -0.13 12.83 24.34
CA LYS A 351 0.51 11.51 24.31
C LYS A 351 0.01 10.69 23.13
N THR A 352 -1.32 10.60 22.92
CA THR A 352 -1.92 9.90 21.77
C THR A 352 -1.41 10.47 20.44
N LEU A 353 -1.45 11.79 20.25
CA LEU A 353 -0.93 12.43 19.03
C LEU A 353 0.57 12.11 18.81
N ARG A 354 1.36 12.07 19.89
CA ARG A 354 2.78 11.76 19.79
C ARG A 354 3.03 10.30 19.39
N GLU A 355 2.20 9.38 19.87
CA GLU A 355 2.26 7.97 19.45
C GLU A 355 1.89 7.81 17.97
N MET A 356 0.86 8.52 17.49
CA MET A 356 0.50 8.55 16.06
C MET A 356 1.65 9.12 15.20
N GLU A 357 2.29 10.22 15.66
CA GLU A 357 3.43 10.84 14.97
C GLU A 357 4.60 9.87 14.84
N MET A 358 5.00 9.22 15.92
CA MET A 358 6.10 8.26 15.92
C MET A 358 5.79 7.03 15.05
N ALA A 359 4.53 6.61 15.02
CA ALA A 359 4.11 5.51 14.18
C ALA A 359 4.18 5.85 12.68
N TYR A 360 3.67 7.01 12.25
CA TYR A 360 3.77 7.37 10.84
C TYR A 360 5.21 7.53 10.41
N GLN A 361 6.05 8.18 11.22
CA GLN A 361 7.47 8.37 10.93
C GLN A 361 8.20 7.01 10.78
N GLY A 362 8.00 6.08 11.73
CA GLY A 362 8.62 4.77 11.70
C GLY A 362 8.19 3.92 10.50
N ASN A 363 6.90 3.87 10.20
CA ASN A 363 6.38 3.12 9.07
C ASN A 363 6.81 3.74 7.73
N THR A 364 6.88 5.07 7.62
CA THR A 364 7.37 5.78 6.44
C THR A 364 8.85 5.48 6.16
N MET A 365 9.68 5.41 7.22
CA MET A 365 11.08 5.00 7.11
C MET A 365 11.23 3.63 6.43
N LEU A 366 10.43 2.63 6.85
CA LEU A 366 10.42 1.30 6.26
C LEU A 366 9.96 1.32 4.79
N ALA A 367 8.86 2.02 4.51
CA ALA A 367 8.27 2.08 3.18
C ALA A 367 9.22 2.71 2.14
N PHE A 368 9.85 3.83 2.49
CA PHE A 368 10.79 4.49 1.58
C PHE A 368 12.14 3.79 1.49
N PHE A 369 12.54 3.03 2.52
CA PHE A 369 13.69 2.15 2.40
C PHE A 369 13.47 1.07 1.33
N LEU A 370 12.29 0.42 1.33
CA LEU A 370 11.92 -0.53 0.27
C LEU A 370 11.87 0.14 -1.11
N SER A 371 11.33 1.35 -1.20
CA SER A 371 11.29 2.11 -2.46
C SER A 371 12.69 2.33 -3.04
N ARG A 372 13.67 2.60 -2.18
CA ARG A 372 15.09 2.75 -2.58
C ARG A 372 15.70 1.43 -3.01
N LEU A 373 15.46 0.35 -2.29
CA LEU A 373 15.95 -0.99 -2.69
C LEU A 373 15.36 -1.42 -4.04
N LEU A 374 14.06 -1.17 -4.26
CA LEU A 374 13.40 -1.45 -5.53
C LEU A 374 14.01 -0.64 -6.68
N GLY A 375 14.26 0.66 -6.46
CA GLY A 375 14.92 1.50 -7.46
C GLY A 375 16.32 1.01 -7.83
N LYS A 376 17.11 0.59 -6.85
CA LYS A 376 18.41 -0.05 -7.08
C LYS A 376 18.32 -1.34 -7.87
N GLU A 377 17.37 -2.24 -7.53
CA GLU A 377 17.16 -3.48 -8.26
C GLU A 377 16.82 -3.22 -9.71
N GLU A 378 15.88 -2.31 -9.98
CA GLU A 378 15.42 -2.01 -11.34
C GLU A 378 16.45 -1.27 -12.21
N CYS A 379 17.37 -0.55 -11.58
CA CYS A 379 18.49 0.10 -12.26
C CYS A 379 19.78 -0.76 -12.31
N ASN A 380 19.72 -2.01 -11.84
CA ASN A 380 20.87 -2.92 -11.77
C ASN A 380 22.05 -2.38 -10.94
N THR A 381 21.78 -1.55 -9.93
CA THR A 381 22.76 -1.01 -8.98
C THR A 381 22.72 -1.72 -7.62
N ALA A 382 21.72 -2.59 -7.39
CA ALA A 382 21.61 -3.38 -6.18
C ALA A 382 22.63 -4.52 -6.15
N THR A 383 23.28 -4.71 -4.99
CA THR A 383 24.07 -5.92 -4.71
C THR A 383 23.12 -7.11 -4.58
N GLU A 384 23.65 -8.34 -4.69
CA GLU A 384 22.84 -9.55 -4.53
C GLU A 384 22.19 -9.61 -3.14
N SER A 385 22.92 -9.25 -2.09
CA SER A 385 22.36 -9.17 -0.73
C SER A 385 21.24 -8.12 -0.60
N GLU A 386 21.30 -6.99 -1.33
CA GLU A 386 20.22 -6.01 -1.35
C GLU A 386 18.97 -6.54 -2.07
N LYS A 387 19.11 -7.33 -3.13
CA LYS A 387 17.98 -7.99 -3.82
C LYS A 387 17.31 -9.03 -2.91
N GLU A 388 18.13 -9.88 -2.26
CA GLU A 388 17.65 -10.86 -1.29
C GLU A 388 16.94 -10.19 -0.11
N LEU A 389 17.49 -9.06 0.39
CA LEU A 389 16.89 -8.26 1.45
C LEU A 389 15.55 -7.64 1.01
N LEU A 390 15.46 -7.09 -0.21
CA LEU A 390 14.22 -6.57 -0.78
C LEU A 390 13.16 -7.68 -0.85
N ARG A 391 13.54 -8.86 -1.36
CA ARG A 391 12.66 -10.02 -1.45
C ARG A 391 12.13 -10.45 -0.08
N PHE A 392 12.99 -10.46 0.94
CA PHE A 392 12.63 -10.81 2.31
C PHE A 392 11.75 -9.76 2.99
N LEU A 393 12.09 -8.48 2.87
CA LEU A 393 11.39 -7.40 3.56
C LEU A 393 10.07 -6.97 2.90
N THR A 394 9.86 -7.21 1.61
CA THR A 394 8.63 -6.81 0.92
C THR A 394 7.36 -7.40 1.56
N PRO A 395 7.24 -8.72 1.80
CA PRO A 395 6.09 -9.27 2.51
C PRO A 395 5.98 -8.78 3.97
N VAL A 396 7.11 -8.61 4.65
CA VAL A 396 7.18 -8.11 6.04
C VAL A 396 6.63 -6.68 6.15
N ALA A 397 7.10 -5.78 5.31
CA ALA A 397 6.66 -4.39 5.32
C ALA A 397 5.17 -4.28 4.99
N LYS A 398 4.70 -5.02 3.98
CA LYS A 398 3.28 -5.02 3.59
C LYS A 398 2.38 -5.49 4.71
N LEU A 399 2.68 -6.63 5.34
CA LEU A 399 1.82 -7.15 6.41
C LEU A 399 1.83 -6.25 7.65
N TYR A 400 2.99 -5.70 8.02
CA TYR A 400 3.14 -4.86 9.20
C TYR A 400 2.43 -3.52 9.02
N THR A 401 2.75 -2.77 7.95
CA THR A 401 2.19 -1.43 7.72
C THR A 401 0.68 -1.47 7.53
N ALA A 402 0.14 -2.51 6.87
CA ALA A 402 -1.30 -2.71 6.74
C ALA A 402 -2.00 -2.88 8.11
N LYS A 403 -1.39 -3.58 9.06
CA LYS A 403 -1.95 -3.69 10.43
C LYS A 403 -1.80 -2.38 11.21
N GLN A 404 -0.70 -1.67 11.03
CA GLN A 404 -0.52 -0.36 11.64
C GLN A 404 -1.54 0.67 11.10
N SER A 405 -1.82 0.68 9.80
CA SER A 405 -2.80 1.60 9.21
C SER A 405 -4.21 1.41 9.78
N ILE A 406 -4.63 0.16 10.01
CA ILE A 406 -5.92 -0.15 10.64
C ILE A 406 -5.95 0.39 12.08
N LYS A 407 -4.89 0.14 12.86
CA LYS A 407 -4.77 0.62 14.24
C LYS A 407 -4.93 2.14 14.33
N TYR A 408 -4.18 2.87 13.51
CA TYR A 408 -4.17 4.33 13.59
C TYR A 408 -5.34 5.01 12.87
N ALA A 409 -6.01 4.35 11.93
CA ALA A 409 -7.29 4.81 11.40
C ALA A 409 -8.41 4.67 12.45
N SER A 410 -8.37 3.63 13.30
CA SER A 410 -9.29 3.49 14.44
C SER A 410 -9.05 4.59 15.47
N GLU A 411 -7.79 4.83 15.87
CA GLU A 411 -7.41 5.90 16.80
C GLU A 411 -7.83 7.28 16.29
N HIS A 412 -7.72 7.49 14.97
CA HIS A 412 -8.15 8.72 14.31
C HIS A 412 -9.64 9.01 14.50
N ILE A 413 -10.51 7.99 14.38
CA ILE A 413 -11.95 8.12 14.65
C ILE A 413 -12.17 8.59 16.10
N GLU A 414 -11.46 8.00 17.06
CA GLU A 414 -11.58 8.34 18.48
C GLU A 414 -11.18 9.79 18.76
N VAL A 415 -10.13 10.30 18.11
CA VAL A 415 -9.70 11.70 18.23
C VAL A 415 -10.81 12.67 17.86
N PHE A 416 -11.63 12.35 16.86
CA PHE A 416 -12.76 13.18 16.43
C PHE A 416 -14.04 12.94 17.25
N GLY A 417 -14.09 11.89 18.06
CA GLY A 417 -15.28 11.51 18.81
C GLY A 417 -16.47 11.22 17.89
N GLY A 418 -17.66 11.68 18.25
CA GLY A 418 -18.87 11.44 17.46
C GLY A 418 -18.79 11.94 16.01
N LEU A 419 -18.05 13.02 15.74
CA LEU A 419 -17.83 13.53 14.37
C LEU A 419 -17.04 12.53 13.51
N GLY A 420 -16.10 11.79 14.11
CA GLY A 420 -15.33 10.74 13.42
C GLY A 420 -16.16 9.52 13.00
N TYR A 421 -17.38 9.40 13.52
CA TYR A 421 -18.30 8.29 13.25
C TYR A 421 -19.38 8.63 12.21
N LEU A 422 -19.41 9.88 11.74
CA LEU A 422 -20.35 10.37 10.73
C LEU A 422 -19.75 10.21 9.33
N GLU A 423 -20.51 9.62 8.40
CA GLU A 423 -20.06 9.33 7.03
C GLU A 423 -19.66 10.59 6.25
N ASP A 424 -20.38 11.69 6.41
CA ASP A 424 -20.13 12.95 5.73
C ASP A 424 -18.84 13.68 6.17
N SER A 425 -18.24 13.25 7.30
CA SER A 425 -16.91 13.69 7.71
C SER A 425 -15.79 13.11 6.81
N GLY A 426 -16.04 12.01 6.11
CA GLY A 426 -15.06 11.25 5.33
C GLY A 426 -14.10 10.38 6.18
N ILE A 427 -14.14 10.51 7.50
CA ILE A 427 -13.24 9.77 8.42
C ILE A 427 -13.54 8.27 8.45
N PRO A 428 -14.82 7.81 8.52
CA PRO A 428 -15.13 6.38 8.49
C PRO A 428 -14.64 5.68 7.22
N ALA A 429 -14.65 6.36 6.08
CA ALA A 429 -14.16 5.81 4.81
C ALA A 429 -12.69 5.41 4.90
N MET A 430 -11.85 6.20 5.59
CA MET A 430 -10.43 5.86 5.78
C MET A 430 -10.25 4.52 6.51
N LEU A 431 -11.01 4.26 7.59
CA LEU A 431 -10.94 2.99 8.31
C LEU A 431 -11.41 1.82 7.43
N ARG A 432 -12.49 2.00 6.67
CA ARG A 432 -12.99 0.96 5.76
C ARG A 432 -11.98 0.61 4.68
N ASP A 433 -11.35 1.61 4.08
CA ASP A 433 -10.38 1.42 3.00
C ASP A 433 -9.12 0.69 3.47
N VAL A 434 -8.55 1.08 4.61
CA VAL A 434 -7.32 0.45 5.12
C VAL A 434 -7.53 -1.00 5.54
N GLN A 435 -8.76 -1.46 5.82
CA GLN A 435 -9.04 -2.88 6.06
C GLN A 435 -8.63 -3.74 4.86
N THR A 436 -8.84 -3.24 3.64
CA THR A 436 -8.50 -3.96 2.41
C THR A 436 -6.99 -4.20 2.29
N LEU A 437 -6.16 -3.27 2.80
CA LEU A 437 -4.70 -3.36 2.73
C LEU A 437 -4.13 -4.60 3.43
N SER A 438 -4.83 -5.18 4.40
CA SER A 438 -4.43 -6.43 5.06
C SER A 438 -4.93 -7.70 4.36
N ILE A 439 -5.74 -7.56 3.29
CA ILE A 439 -6.43 -8.66 2.60
C ILE A 439 -5.80 -8.94 1.24
N TRP A 440 -5.83 -7.96 0.34
CA TRP A 440 -5.32 -8.12 -1.01
C TRP A 440 -3.78 -8.27 -1.02
N GLU A 441 -3.21 -8.77 -2.15
CA GLU A 441 -1.76 -9.03 -2.31
C GLU A 441 -1.17 -10.01 -1.26
N GLY A 442 -2.03 -10.78 -0.62
CA GLY A 442 -1.74 -11.72 0.44
C GLY A 442 -2.17 -11.24 1.83
N THR A 443 -2.92 -12.08 2.53
CA THR A 443 -3.28 -11.82 3.94
C THR A 443 -2.05 -11.86 4.84
N THR A 444 -2.17 -11.35 6.06
CA THR A 444 -1.06 -11.31 7.03
C THR A 444 -0.38 -12.69 7.18
N ASN A 445 -1.15 -13.77 7.37
CA ASN A 445 -0.58 -15.11 7.55
C ASN A 445 0.08 -15.63 6.26
N VAL A 446 -0.53 -15.39 5.09
CA VAL A 446 0.06 -15.77 3.79
C VAL A 446 1.41 -15.07 3.59
N LEU A 447 1.52 -13.80 3.94
CA LEU A 447 2.78 -13.05 3.81
C LEU A 447 3.82 -13.45 4.87
N SER A 448 3.40 -13.86 6.07
CA SER A 448 4.30 -14.43 7.08
C SER A 448 4.94 -15.72 6.56
N LEU A 449 4.16 -16.57 5.89
CA LEU A 449 4.68 -17.78 5.25
C LEU A 449 5.56 -17.48 4.01
N ASP A 450 5.25 -16.42 3.28
CA ASP A 450 6.09 -15.98 2.15
C ASP A 450 7.44 -15.41 2.64
N MET A 451 7.45 -14.67 3.76
CA MET A 451 8.68 -14.25 4.46
C MET A 451 9.50 -15.47 4.91
N LEU A 452 8.87 -16.47 5.54
CA LEU A 452 9.52 -17.69 5.96
C LEU A 452 10.16 -18.43 4.78
N ARG A 453 9.44 -18.54 3.66
CA ARG A 453 9.97 -19.11 2.43
C ARG A 453 11.19 -18.34 1.91
N ALA A 454 11.14 -17.01 1.89
CA ALA A 454 12.27 -16.18 1.48
C ALA A 454 13.47 -16.35 2.42
N ALA A 455 13.21 -16.49 3.73
CA ALA A 455 14.23 -16.74 4.73
C ALA A 455 14.98 -18.07 4.51
N GLU A 456 14.22 -19.15 4.22
CA GLU A 456 14.76 -20.50 4.15
C GLU A 456 15.32 -20.90 2.76
N LYS A 457 14.73 -20.37 1.68
CA LYS A 457 15.02 -20.85 0.31
C LYS A 457 15.68 -19.80 -0.60
N GLU A 458 15.70 -18.54 -0.19
CA GLU A 458 16.12 -17.44 -1.04
C GLU A 458 17.10 -16.50 -0.27
N ASN A 459 17.89 -17.04 0.67
CA ASN A 459 18.93 -16.35 1.49
C ASN A 459 18.45 -15.13 2.29
N GLY A 460 17.14 -14.94 2.46
CA GLY A 460 16.60 -13.74 3.12
C GLY A 460 17.05 -13.57 4.57
N SER A 461 17.20 -14.65 5.32
CA SER A 461 17.74 -14.60 6.69
C SER A 461 19.16 -14.10 6.74
N GLN A 462 20.02 -14.57 5.84
CA GLN A 462 21.43 -14.18 5.74
C GLN A 462 21.55 -12.71 5.33
N ALA A 463 20.76 -12.29 4.33
CA ALA A 463 20.73 -10.91 3.88
C ALA A 463 20.26 -9.95 4.99
N PHE A 464 19.24 -10.33 5.75
CA PHE A 464 18.75 -9.54 6.89
C PHE A 464 19.79 -9.46 8.02
N HIS A 465 20.44 -10.57 8.35
CA HIS A 465 21.52 -10.60 9.35
C HIS A 465 22.69 -9.69 8.93
N ALA A 466 23.12 -9.79 7.68
CA ALA A 466 24.19 -8.94 7.13
C ALA A 466 23.80 -7.46 7.17
N PHE A 467 22.56 -7.12 6.80
CA PHE A 467 22.02 -5.77 6.88
C PHE A 467 22.06 -5.22 8.32
N ALA A 468 21.54 -5.98 9.29
CA ALA A 468 21.50 -5.56 10.69
C ALA A 468 22.93 -5.36 11.25
N THR A 469 23.83 -6.31 11.00
CA THR A 469 25.21 -6.25 11.45
C THR A 469 25.97 -5.08 10.84
N ASN A 470 25.85 -4.87 9.52
CA ASN A 470 26.51 -3.74 8.83
C ASN A 470 25.99 -2.40 9.36
N LEU A 471 24.69 -2.27 9.56
CA LEU A 471 24.11 -1.02 10.05
C LEU A 471 24.58 -0.72 11.48
N LEU A 472 24.57 -1.71 12.38
CA LEU A 472 25.06 -1.57 13.73
C LEU A 472 26.57 -1.24 13.76
N SER A 473 27.40 -1.83 12.88
CA SER A 473 28.84 -1.57 12.83
C SER A 473 29.16 -0.17 12.33
N THR A 474 28.36 0.39 11.43
CA THR A 474 28.59 1.70 10.80
C THR A 474 28.04 2.89 11.59
N CYS A 475 27.18 2.67 12.59
CA CYS A 475 26.63 3.71 13.46
C CYS A 475 27.54 3.93 14.67
N ASN A 476 28.32 5.01 14.69
CA ASN A 476 29.41 5.22 15.65
C ASN A 476 29.35 6.54 16.43
N LEU A 477 28.28 7.34 16.31
CA LEU A 477 28.14 8.55 17.14
C LEU A 477 27.97 8.15 18.62
N ALA A 478 28.78 8.76 19.50
CA ALA A 478 28.76 8.50 20.94
C ALA A 478 27.36 8.66 21.56
N GLU A 479 26.62 9.66 21.08
CA GLU A 479 25.26 9.98 21.52
C GLU A 479 24.24 8.85 21.23
N THR A 480 24.55 7.96 20.28
CA THR A 480 23.68 6.85 19.88
C THR A 480 24.15 5.48 20.41
N ALA A 481 25.24 5.43 21.19
CA ALA A 481 25.84 4.18 21.66
C ALA A 481 24.83 3.31 22.45
N ALA A 482 24.06 3.92 23.37
CA ALA A 482 23.06 3.20 24.15
C ALA A 482 21.94 2.58 23.28
N TYR A 483 21.55 3.25 22.20
CA TYR A 483 20.57 2.72 21.23
C TYR A 483 21.16 1.56 20.43
N LYS A 484 22.41 1.68 20.01
CA LYS A 484 23.16 0.63 19.31
C LYS A 484 23.22 -0.65 20.15
N ASP A 485 23.61 -0.53 21.43
CA ASP A 485 23.69 -1.67 22.36
C ASP A 485 22.33 -2.33 22.60
N ALA A 486 21.27 -1.52 22.76
CA ALA A 486 19.92 -2.01 22.90
C ALA A 486 19.46 -2.77 21.65
N LEU A 487 19.72 -2.22 20.44
CA LEU A 487 19.35 -2.87 19.18
C LEU A 487 20.17 -4.14 18.92
N GLN A 488 21.45 -4.16 19.29
CA GLN A 488 22.26 -5.38 19.21
C GLN A 488 21.67 -6.50 20.07
N LYS A 489 21.24 -6.20 21.31
CA LYS A 489 20.57 -7.18 22.17
C LYS A 489 19.29 -7.71 21.52
N LYS A 490 18.43 -6.81 21.00
CA LYS A 490 17.18 -7.20 20.35
C LYS A 490 17.39 -8.02 19.06
N ALA A 491 18.41 -7.70 18.28
CA ALA A 491 18.80 -8.51 17.12
C ALA A 491 19.26 -9.91 17.55
N ASN A 492 20.09 -9.99 18.59
CA ASN A 492 20.55 -11.27 19.13
C ASN A 492 19.39 -12.12 19.67
N THR A 493 18.42 -11.50 20.37
CA THR A 493 17.19 -12.18 20.82
C THR A 493 16.42 -12.79 19.65
N LEU A 494 16.17 -12.02 18.59
CA LEU A 494 15.48 -12.53 17.38
C LEU A 494 16.23 -13.72 16.76
N PHE A 495 17.53 -13.58 16.54
CA PHE A 495 18.32 -14.64 15.91
C PHE A 495 18.40 -15.90 16.78
N ALA A 496 18.54 -15.76 18.10
CA ALA A 496 18.52 -16.88 19.03
C ALA A 496 17.14 -17.57 19.03
N PHE A 497 16.05 -16.81 19.01
CA PHE A 497 14.70 -17.36 18.89
C PHE A 497 14.52 -18.15 17.61
N ILE A 498 14.88 -17.59 16.43
CA ILE A 498 14.80 -18.30 15.15
C ILE A 498 15.62 -19.59 15.19
N GLN A 499 16.82 -19.58 15.78
CA GLN A 499 17.66 -20.77 15.90
C GLN A 499 17.08 -21.82 16.84
N SER A 500 16.25 -21.45 17.80
CA SER A 500 15.57 -22.37 18.72
C SER A 500 14.47 -23.20 18.06
N LEU A 501 13.89 -22.71 16.95
CA LEU A 501 12.80 -23.34 16.19
C LEU A 501 13.35 -24.52 15.35
N LYS A 502 13.21 -25.75 15.84
CA LYS A 502 13.85 -26.93 15.23
C LYS A 502 13.00 -27.56 14.14
N THR A 503 11.68 -27.59 14.29
CA THR A 503 10.78 -28.24 13.34
C THR A 503 10.16 -27.26 12.35
N ALA A 504 9.63 -27.75 11.24
CA ALA A 504 8.90 -26.94 10.26
C ALA A 504 7.62 -26.36 10.88
N GLU A 505 6.95 -27.15 11.73
CA GLU A 505 5.73 -26.77 12.42
C GLU A 505 5.98 -25.59 13.38
N GLU A 506 7.05 -25.63 14.17
CA GLU A 506 7.47 -24.51 15.04
C GLU A 506 7.74 -23.25 14.25
N ARG A 507 8.46 -23.34 13.12
CA ARG A 507 8.75 -22.18 12.25
C ARG A 507 7.50 -21.60 11.64
N VAL A 508 6.57 -22.44 11.16
CA VAL A 508 5.29 -22.00 10.62
C VAL A 508 4.45 -21.29 11.69
N ALA A 509 4.36 -21.85 12.89
CA ALA A 509 3.61 -21.26 13.98
C ALA A 509 4.17 -19.89 14.43
N ALA A 510 5.50 -19.74 14.48
CA ALA A 510 6.17 -18.50 14.87
C ALA A 510 6.26 -17.46 13.74
N ALA A 511 5.99 -17.82 12.47
CA ALA A 511 6.29 -16.98 11.31
C ALA A 511 5.68 -15.57 11.39
N ARG A 512 4.47 -15.45 11.94
CA ARG A 512 3.80 -14.15 12.09
C ARG A 512 4.48 -13.27 13.14
N ASP A 513 4.78 -13.79 14.31
CA ASP A 513 5.44 -13.05 15.38
C ASP A 513 6.85 -12.62 14.95
N VAL A 514 7.59 -13.52 14.29
CA VAL A 514 8.91 -13.21 13.67
C VAL A 514 8.78 -12.09 12.64
N ALA A 515 7.77 -12.13 11.75
CA ALA A 515 7.60 -11.10 10.73
C ALA A 515 7.33 -9.70 11.34
N PHE A 516 6.53 -9.63 12.39
CA PHE A 516 6.28 -8.36 13.10
C PHE A 516 7.54 -7.85 13.79
N TYR A 517 8.27 -8.73 14.47
CA TYR A 517 9.51 -8.35 15.14
C TYR A 517 10.59 -7.91 14.14
N VAL A 518 10.72 -8.57 12.99
CA VAL A 518 11.62 -8.17 11.89
C VAL A 518 11.26 -6.76 11.38
N ALA A 519 9.97 -6.45 11.20
CA ALA A 519 9.55 -5.11 10.79
C ALA A 519 9.98 -4.04 11.80
N GLU A 520 9.71 -4.26 13.07
CA GLU A 520 10.05 -3.35 14.16
C GLU A 520 11.56 -3.16 14.31
N LEU A 521 12.32 -4.24 14.24
CA LEU A 521 13.79 -4.19 14.28
C LEU A 521 14.34 -3.43 13.08
N THR A 522 13.78 -3.68 11.87
CA THR A 522 14.18 -2.94 10.65
C THR A 522 13.95 -1.44 10.82
N ILE A 523 12.75 -1.04 11.27
CA ILE A 523 12.41 0.36 11.53
C ILE A 523 13.40 0.99 12.52
N ALA A 524 13.66 0.31 13.63
CA ALA A 524 14.56 0.84 14.66
C ALA A 524 16.02 0.96 14.20
N LEU A 525 16.51 -0.01 13.40
CA LEU A 525 17.83 0.05 12.78
C LEU A 525 17.93 1.21 11.79
N LEU A 526 16.92 1.41 10.94
CA LEU A 526 16.87 2.53 10.01
C LEU A 526 16.84 3.89 10.75
N TRP A 527 16.14 3.97 11.87
CA TRP A 527 16.14 5.15 12.74
C TRP A 527 17.52 5.41 13.35
N LEU A 528 18.20 4.36 13.85
CA LEU A 528 19.57 4.50 14.35
C LEU A 528 20.48 5.10 13.28
N LYS A 529 20.38 4.65 12.03
CA LYS A 529 21.14 5.22 10.90
C LYS A 529 20.73 6.67 10.60
N PHE A 530 19.45 6.99 10.64
CA PHE A 530 18.95 8.35 10.39
C PHE A 530 19.46 9.34 11.45
N LEU A 531 19.56 8.90 12.71
CA LEU A 531 20.12 9.72 13.79
C LEU A 531 21.61 10.07 13.61
N GLN A 532 22.33 9.39 12.71
CA GLN A 532 23.72 9.73 12.35
C GLN A 532 23.82 10.89 11.36
N THR A 533 22.69 11.41 10.85
CA THR A 533 22.67 12.41 9.78
C THR A 533 22.54 13.84 10.31
N ASN A 534 23.00 14.83 9.51
CA ASN A 534 22.91 16.25 9.85
C ASN A 534 21.48 16.81 9.89
N TYR A 535 20.52 16.08 9.36
CA TYR A 535 19.10 16.49 9.33
C TYR A 535 18.30 15.97 10.53
N CYS A 536 18.98 15.28 11.45
CA CYS A 536 18.36 14.79 12.66
C CYS A 536 18.02 15.94 13.60
N LYS A 537 16.75 16.05 13.96
CA LYS A 537 16.25 17.00 14.98
C LYS A 537 16.28 16.33 16.36
N ALA A 538 16.49 17.12 17.42
CA ALA A 538 16.56 16.62 18.80
C ALA A 538 15.35 15.77 19.22
N ASN A 539 14.16 16.02 18.66
CA ASN A 539 12.97 15.26 18.97
C ASN A 539 12.89 13.89 18.28
N TYR A 540 13.71 13.62 17.24
CA TYR A 540 13.69 12.32 16.55
C TYR A 540 14.24 11.17 17.40
N ALA A 541 15.14 11.42 18.32
CA ALA A 541 15.60 10.42 19.28
C ALA A 541 14.45 9.82 20.13
N ASN A 542 13.39 10.61 20.39
CA ASN A 542 12.21 10.12 21.11
C ASN A 542 11.47 9.03 20.33
N THR A 543 11.49 9.05 19.00
CA THR A 543 10.87 8.00 18.17
C THR A 543 11.60 6.68 18.36
N LEU A 544 12.93 6.68 18.35
CA LEU A 544 13.71 5.46 18.59
C LEU A 544 13.54 4.95 20.03
N ASN A 545 13.52 5.84 21.02
CA ASN A 545 13.21 5.47 22.41
C ASN A 545 11.85 4.80 22.55
N TYR A 546 10.83 5.33 21.88
CA TYR A 546 9.49 4.75 21.89
C TYR A 546 9.48 3.35 21.25
N LEU A 547 10.11 3.19 20.09
CA LEU A 547 10.20 1.90 19.40
C LEU A 547 10.86 0.85 20.28
N LEU A 548 12.01 1.17 20.88
CA LEU A 548 12.75 0.25 21.73
C LEU A 548 11.99 -0.17 22.99
N LYS A 549 11.20 0.75 23.56
CA LYS A 549 10.55 0.54 24.84
C LYS A 549 9.16 -0.08 24.73
N TYR A 550 8.40 0.26 23.67
CA TYR A 550 6.97 -0.02 23.64
C TYR A 550 6.52 -0.90 22.45
N THR A 551 7.31 -1.01 21.37
CA THR A 551 6.92 -1.82 20.22
C THR A 551 7.67 -3.15 20.15
N MET A 552 8.97 -3.14 20.40
CA MET A 552 9.81 -4.35 20.33
C MET A 552 9.72 -5.16 21.62
N ASN A 553 8.58 -5.79 21.84
CA ASN A 553 8.38 -6.63 23.02
C ASN A 553 8.86 -8.06 22.75
N GLU A 554 9.85 -8.53 23.53
CA GLU A 554 10.40 -9.89 23.41
C GLU A 554 9.37 -10.98 23.73
N SER A 555 8.38 -10.69 24.58
CA SER A 555 7.27 -11.60 24.87
C SER A 555 6.31 -11.81 23.69
N SER A 556 6.46 -11.05 22.60
CA SER A 556 5.70 -11.31 21.36
C SER A 556 6.25 -12.48 20.55
N LEU A 557 7.53 -12.86 20.77
CA LEU A 557 8.15 -14.03 20.16
C LEU A 557 7.76 -15.28 20.95
N ARG A 558 6.78 -16.03 20.45
CA ARG A 558 6.22 -17.20 21.14
C ARG A 558 6.40 -18.46 20.30
N SER A 559 6.85 -19.52 20.94
CA SER A 559 6.93 -20.84 20.31
C SER A 559 5.55 -21.49 20.18
N ALA A 560 5.44 -22.47 19.29
CA ALA A 560 4.21 -23.26 19.16
C ALA A 560 3.87 -24.01 20.45
N THR A 561 4.88 -24.50 21.17
CA THR A 561 4.72 -25.18 22.47
C THR A 561 4.16 -24.25 23.53
N GLU A 562 4.68 -22.99 23.64
CA GLU A 562 4.15 -21.99 24.57
C GLU A 562 2.69 -21.62 24.28
N LEU A 563 2.24 -21.76 23.02
CA LEU A 563 0.86 -21.53 22.60
C LEU A 563 -0.02 -22.79 22.66
N GLY A 564 0.51 -23.94 23.06
CA GLY A 564 -0.22 -25.21 23.12
C GLY A 564 -0.69 -25.72 21.77
N LEU A 565 0.04 -25.42 20.69
CA LEU A 565 -0.30 -25.82 19.32
C LEU A 565 0.34 -27.14 18.93
N ILE A 566 1.45 -27.52 19.57
CA ILE A 566 2.17 -28.79 19.41
C ILE A 566 2.78 -29.21 20.74
#